data_4a00ba8297f967488e0a43dc90af972f
#
_entry.id   4a00ba8297f967488e0a43dc90af972f
#
_cell.length_a   1.000
_cell.length_b   1.000
_cell.length_c   1.000
_cell.angle_alpha   90.00
_cell.angle_beta   90.00
_cell.angle_gamma   90.00
#
_symmetry.space_group_name_H-M   'P 1'
#
loop_
_entity.id
_entity.type
_entity.pdbx_description
1 polymer ?
#
loop_
_entity_poly.entity_id
_entity_poly.type
_entity_poly.pdbx_seq_one_letter_code
_entity_poly.pdbx_strand_id
1 'polypeptide(L)'
;MAGMDSVITEHESKNLRHTLGRFATGVAVVTTSSDGNQPSGLTINSFSSVSLDPPLILWSLSLNSARRDIFESAEYFAVNILAGDQLDLCQHFSSTAPDLFSDIAWQPSPNGQPILDGVLASLECRTWNFVEGGDHIIILGEVLAHHHNDKAPLIFAKGQLTSL
;
A
#
# COMPACT_ATOMS: atom_id res chain seq x y z
N MET A 1 -1.42 -28.86 20.66
CA MET A 1 -1.64 -27.43 20.98
C MET A 1 -2.96 -27.02 20.38
N ALA A 2 -3.95 -26.74 21.21
CA ALA A 2 -5.26 -26.33 20.76
C ALA A 2 -5.14 -24.93 20.14
N GLY A 3 -5.55 -24.78 18.87
CA GLY A 3 -5.71 -23.48 18.25
C GLY A 3 -6.73 -22.68 19.06
N MET A 4 -6.32 -21.55 19.58
CA MET A 4 -7.25 -20.56 20.11
C MET A 4 -7.96 -19.94 18.90
N ASP A 5 -9.13 -20.51 18.56
CA ASP A 5 -10.11 -19.82 17.73
C ASP A 5 -10.65 -18.62 18.53
N SER A 6 -9.92 -17.52 18.52
CA SER A 6 -10.44 -16.25 19.02
C SER A 6 -11.35 -15.65 17.94
N VAL A 7 -12.55 -16.22 17.82
CA VAL A 7 -13.60 -15.58 17.02
C VAL A 7 -14.08 -14.37 17.82
N ILE A 8 -13.45 -13.19 17.54
CA ILE A 8 -13.97 -11.93 18.07
C ILE A 8 -15.34 -11.66 17.45
N THR A 9 -16.27 -11.18 18.24
CA THR A 9 -17.60 -10.81 17.74
C THR A 9 -17.51 -9.63 16.75
N GLU A 10 -18.54 -9.45 15.93
CA GLU A 10 -18.59 -8.29 15.00
C GLU A 10 -18.48 -6.95 15.75
N HIS A 11 -19.07 -6.86 16.94
CA HIS A 11 -18.99 -5.67 17.79
C HIS A 11 -17.55 -5.42 18.27
N GLU A 12 -16.85 -6.46 18.72
CA GLU A 12 -15.44 -6.39 19.16
C GLU A 12 -14.52 -6.02 17.99
N SER A 13 -14.72 -6.60 16.81
CA SER A 13 -14.00 -6.23 15.58
C SER A 13 -14.16 -4.76 15.24
N LYS A 14 -15.37 -4.24 15.34
CA LYS A 14 -15.68 -2.83 15.07
C LYS A 14 -15.00 -1.90 16.08
N ASN A 15 -15.05 -2.30 17.36
CA ASN A 15 -14.39 -1.54 18.43
C ASN A 15 -12.87 -1.54 18.29
N LEU A 16 -12.28 -2.70 17.94
CA LEU A 16 -10.84 -2.81 17.65
C LEU A 16 -10.43 -1.89 16.49
N ARG A 17 -11.18 -1.87 15.38
CA ARG A 17 -10.92 -0.95 14.25
C ARG A 17 -10.95 0.52 14.69
N HIS A 18 -11.89 0.91 15.54
CA HIS A 18 -11.95 2.27 16.09
C HIS A 18 -10.71 2.59 16.94
N THR A 19 -10.23 1.64 17.73
CA THR A 19 -9.02 1.79 18.54
C THR A 19 -7.79 1.93 17.65
N LEU A 20 -7.61 1.03 16.69
CA LEU A 20 -6.51 1.06 15.74
C LEU A 20 -6.50 2.35 14.89
N GLY A 21 -7.67 2.85 14.51
CA GLY A 21 -7.84 4.09 13.76
C GLY A 21 -7.41 5.36 14.53
N ARG A 22 -7.09 5.27 15.83
CA ARG A 22 -6.50 6.41 16.59
C ARG A 22 -5.06 6.66 16.21
N PHE A 23 -4.38 5.66 15.66
CA PHE A 23 -3.04 5.80 15.14
C PHE A 23 -3.10 6.45 13.75
N ALA A 24 -2.76 7.73 13.65
CA ALA A 24 -2.73 8.45 12.39
C ALA A 24 -1.63 7.91 11.48
N THR A 25 -1.95 7.66 10.23
CA THR A 25 -1.01 7.18 9.22
C THR A 25 -0.97 8.10 8.01
N GLY A 26 0.08 7.98 7.21
CA GLY A 26 0.04 8.39 5.82
C GLY A 26 -0.87 7.47 5.00
N VAL A 27 -1.04 7.80 3.73
CA VAL A 27 -1.76 7.00 2.74
C VAL A 27 -0.86 6.77 1.54
N ALA A 28 -0.83 5.56 1.04
CA ALA A 28 -0.04 5.22 -0.14
C ALA A 28 -0.86 4.41 -1.15
N VAL A 29 -0.43 4.45 -2.40
CA VAL A 29 -0.86 3.52 -3.45
C VAL A 29 0.31 2.62 -3.78
N VAL A 30 0.16 1.32 -3.56
CA VAL A 30 1.12 0.34 -4.02
C VAL A 30 0.78 -0.06 -5.44
N THR A 31 1.76 -0.03 -6.32
CA THR A 31 1.61 -0.32 -7.74
C THR A 31 2.56 -1.41 -8.19
N THR A 32 2.17 -2.17 -9.17
CA THR A 32 3.03 -3.14 -9.84
C THR A 32 2.66 -3.28 -11.30
N SER A 33 3.62 -3.67 -12.10
CA SER A 33 3.44 -4.05 -13.49
C SER A 33 4.42 -5.18 -13.80
N SER A 34 3.95 -6.31 -14.27
CA SER A 34 4.80 -7.37 -14.79
C SER A 34 4.93 -7.27 -16.30
N ASP A 35 5.99 -7.82 -16.86
CA ASP A 35 6.32 -7.77 -18.28
C ASP A 35 5.11 -8.12 -19.17
N GLY A 36 4.63 -7.10 -19.91
CA GLY A 36 3.50 -7.21 -20.83
C GLY A 36 2.12 -7.27 -20.18
N ASN A 37 2.00 -7.17 -18.86
CA ASN A 37 0.72 -7.10 -18.16
C ASN A 37 0.29 -5.66 -17.88
N GLN A 38 -1.02 -5.49 -17.74
CA GLN A 38 -1.61 -4.23 -17.31
C GLN A 38 -1.09 -3.82 -15.93
N PRO A 39 -0.77 -2.54 -15.69
CA PRO A 39 -0.43 -2.05 -14.37
C PRO A 39 -1.58 -2.31 -13.39
N SER A 40 -1.23 -2.60 -12.14
CA SER A 40 -2.18 -2.77 -11.05
C SER A 40 -1.79 -1.92 -9.86
N GLY A 41 -2.77 -1.55 -9.03
CA GLY A 41 -2.53 -0.73 -7.86
C GLY A 41 -3.65 -0.84 -6.84
N LEU A 42 -3.33 -0.54 -5.58
CA LEU A 42 -4.31 -0.42 -4.50
C LEU A 42 -3.87 0.59 -3.45
N THR A 43 -4.85 1.25 -2.85
CA THR A 43 -4.63 2.17 -1.73
C THR A 43 -4.44 1.39 -0.43
N ILE A 44 -3.43 1.79 0.32
CA ILE A 44 -3.10 1.23 1.64
C ILE A 44 -2.78 2.34 2.65
N ASN A 45 -2.88 2.01 3.93
CA ASN A 45 -2.30 2.76 5.04
C ASN A 45 -1.44 1.90 5.97
N SER A 46 -1.12 0.70 5.53
CA SER A 46 -0.37 -0.31 6.30
C SER A 46 1.14 -0.23 6.12
N PHE A 47 1.63 0.79 5.42
CA PHE A 47 3.06 1.01 5.18
C PHE A 47 3.83 1.29 6.48
N SER A 48 5.01 0.69 6.59
CA SER A 48 6.01 1.02 7.62
C SER A 48 7.43 0.85 7.11
N SER A 49 8.34 1.71 7.56
CA SER A 49 9.78 1.47 7.46
C SER A 49 10.19 0.31 8.37
N VAL A 50 11.20 -0.44 7.99
CA VAL A 50 11.71 -1.60 8.74
C VAL A 50 13.19 -1.45 9.06
N SER A 51 14.04 -1.24 8.04
CA SER A 51 15.50 -1.26 8.18
C SER A 51 16.16 -0.29 7.19
N LEU A 52 17.33 0.21 7.54
CA LEU A 52 18.18 0.99 6.64
C LEU A 52 19.35 0.18 6.06
N ASP A 53 19.69 -0.93 6.69
CA ASP A 53 20.75 -1.83 6.21
C ASP A 53 20.37 -3.30 6.50
N PRO A 54 19.91 -4.06 5.48
CA PRO A 54 19.49 -3.59 4.17
C PRO A 54 18.27 -2.64 4.24
N PRO A 55 18.03 -1.80 3.22
CA PRO A 55 16.91 -0.85 3.23
C PRO A 55 15.58 -1.56 2.98
N LEU A 56 14.82 -1.82 4.03
CA LEU A 56 13.57 -2.58 3.99
C LEU A 56 12.38 -1.75 4.44
N ILE A 57 11.25 -2.00 3.77
CA ILE A 57 9.92 -1.54 4.16
C ILE A 57 8.96 -2.72 4.24
N LEU A 58 7.80 -2.51 4.85
CA LEU A 58 6.70 -3.46 4.82
C LEU A 58 5.37 -2.76 4.50
N TRP A 59 4.43 -3.56 4.02
CA TRP A 59 3.02 -3.24 3.93
C TRP A 59 2.19 -4.52 4.01
N SER A 60 0.90 -4.41 4.29
CA SER A 60 0.01 -5.56 4.48
C SER A 60 -1.06 -5.60 3.40
N LEU A 61 -1.26 -6.78 2.82
CA LEU A 61 -2.25 -7.08 1.79
C LEU A 61 -3.30 -8.03 2.34
N SER A 62 -4.58 -7.66 2.24
CA SER A 62 -5.68 -8.54 2.65
C SER A 62 -5.72 -9.81 1.80
N LEU A 63 -5.90 -10.97 2.44
CA LEU A 63 -6.08 -12.25 1.75
C LEU A 63 -7.33 -12.28 0.86
N ASN A 64 -8.30 -11.39 1.12
CA ASN A 64 -9.52 -11.22 0.31
C ASN A 64 -9.38 -10.18 -0.80
N SER A 65 -8.19 -9.59 -0.98
CA SER A 65 -7.97 -8.62 -2.06
C SER A 65 -8.09 -9.26 -3.44
N ALA A 66 -8.85 -8.64 -4.33
CA ALA A 66 -8.93 -9.06 -5.73
C ALA A 66 -7.58 -8.96 -6.48
N ARG A 67 -6.59 -8.25 -5.89
CA ARG A 67 -5.25 -8.06 -6.46
C ARG A 67 -4.17 -8.92 -5.77
N ARG A 68 -4.59 -9.84 -4.91
CA ARG A 68 -3.68 -10.67 -4.13
C ARG A 68 -2.68 -11.42 -5.02
N ASP A 69 -3.16 -12.19 -5.99
CA ASP A 69 -2.31 -13.02 -6.85
C ASP A 69 -1.30 -12.18 -7.66
N ILE A 70 -1.70 -10.97 -8.05
CA ILE A 70 -0.83 -10.04 -8.79
C ILE A 70 0.35 -9.62 -7.93
N PHE A 71 0.11 -9.21 -6.67
CA PHE A 71 1.17 -8.74 -5.78
C PHE A 71 2.00 -9.88 -5.16
N GLU A 72 1.40 -11.06 -4.91
CA GLU A 72 2.14 -12.22 -4.44
C GLU A 72 3.10 -12.78 -5.51
N SER A 73 2.79 -12.60 -6.79
CA SER A 73 3.66 -13.01 -7.90
C SER A 73 4.62 -11.92 -8.39
N ALA A 74 4.48 -10.68 -7.89
CA ALA A 74 5.29 -9.56 -8.34
C ALA A 74 6.73 -9.63 -7.81
N GLU A 75 7.71 -9.59 -8.71
CA GLU A 75 9.12 -9.45 -8.34
C GLU A 75 9.45 -8.03 -7.85
N TYR A 76 8.80 -7.02 -8.47
CA TYR A 76 8.96 -5.61 -8.12
C TYR A 76 7.61 -4.95 -7.87
N PHE A 77 7.62 -3.93 -7.04
CA PHE A 77 6.48 -3.04 -6.81
C PHE A 77 6.95 -1.64 -6.46
N ALA A 78 6.07 -0.66 -6.54
CA ALA A 78 6.36 0.67 -6.06
C ALA A 78 5.37 1.09 -4.98
N VAL A 79 5.83 1.86 -4.01
CA VAL A 79 5.01 2.52 -3.00
C VAL A 79 4.96 4.00 -3.35
N ASN A 80 3.76 4.51 -3.64
CA ASN A 80 3.50 5.90 -3.96
C ASN A 80 2.83 6.56 -2.75
N ILE A 81 3.58 7.30 -1.95
CA ILE A 81 3.06 8.01 -0.78
C ILE A 81 2.33 9.26 -1.25
N LEU A 82 1.04 9.36 -0.95
CA LEU A 82 0.18 10.40 -1.48
C LEU A 82 0.39 11.75 -0.79
N ALA A 83 0.38 12.81 -1.60
CA ALA A 83 0.31 14.18 -1.14
C ALA A 83 -1.12 14.58 -0.73
N GLY A 84 -1.24 15.63 0.08
CA GLY A 84 -2.52 16.11 0.61
C GLY A 84 -3.53 16.55 -0.44
N ASP A 85 -3.08 16.89 -1.64
CA ASP A 85 -3.91 17.24 -2.80
C ASP A 85 -4.34 16.03 -3.65
N GLN A 86 -4.04 14.79 -3.21
CA GLN A 86 -4.30 13.56 -3.97
C GLN A 86 -5.41 12.68 -3.37
N LEU A 87 -6.41 13.28 -2.74
CA LEU A 87 -7.58 12.57 -2.21
C LEU A 87 -8.28 11.75 -3.30
N ASP A 88 -8.38 12.27 -4.51
CA ASP A 88 -9.03 11.60 -5.64
C ASP A 88 -8.28 10.31 -6.02
N LEU A 89 -6.94 10.31 -6.02
CA LEU A 89 -6.14 9.11 -6.25
C LEU A 89 -6.34 8.07 -5.15
N CYS A 90 -6.39 8.50 -3.89
CA CYS A 90 -6.69 7.61 -2.76
C CYS A 90 -8.02 6.86 -2.97
N GLN A 91 -9.06 7.58 -3.34
CA GLN A 91 -10.39 7.00 -3.59
C GLN A 91 -10.41 6.13 -4.85
N HIS A 92 -9.76 6.57 -5.91
CA HIS A 92 -9.67 5.85 -7.18
C HIS A 92 -9.05 4.46 -7.01
N PHE A 93 -7.88 4.37 -6.36
CA PHE A 93 -7.18 3.10 -6.11
C PHE A 93 -7.76 2.27 -4.96
N SER A 94 -8.74 2.78 -4.24
CA SER A 94 -9.56 1.98 -3.30
C SER A 94 -10.65 1.18 -4.02
N SER A 95 -10.88 1.42 -5.30
CA SER A 95 -11.84 0.71 -6.12
C SER A 95 -11.34 -0.69 -6.52
N THR A 96 -12.29 -1.60 -6.75
CA THR A 96 -12.02 -2.94 -7.30
C THR A 96 -12.13 -3.00 -8.83
N ALA A 97 -12.30 -1.85 -9.50
CA ALA A 97 -12.39 -1.79 -10.96
C ALA A 97 -11.17 -2.46 -11.64
N PRO A 98 -11.34 -3.12 -12.79
CA PRO A 98 -10.25 -3.86 -13.44
C PRO A 98 -9.21 -2.95 -14.08
N ASP A 99 -9.60 -1.80 -14.59
CA ASP A 99 -8.73 -0.84 -15.25
C ASP A 99 -8.67 0.47 -14.45
N LEU A 100 -7.63 0.61 -13.63
CA LEU A 100 -7.42 1.79 -12.79
C LEU A 100 -6.42 2.78 -13.38
N PHE A 101 -5.76 2.46 -14.50
CA PHE A 101 -4.66 3.26 -15.03
C PHE A 101 -4.98 4.01 -16.32
N SER A 102 -6.16 3.80 -16.95
CA SER A 102 -6.51 4.40 -18.24
C SER A 102 -6.42 5.93 -18.28
N ASP A 103 -6.79 6.59 -17.17
CA ASP A 103 -6.83 8.06 -17.08
C ASP A 103 -5.89 8.61 -15.98
N ILE A 104 -4.92 7.81 -15.55
CA ILE A 104 -3.97 8.18 -14.51
C ILE A 104 -2.61 8.49 -15.11
N ALA A 105 -2.07 9.66 -14.77
CA ALA A 105 -0.72 10.04 -15.15
C ALA A 105 0.31 9.33 -14.26
N TRP A 106 1.26 8.64 -14.89
CA TRP A 106 2.33 7.92 -14.22
C TRP A 106 3.55 7.77 -15.13
N GLN A 107 4.70 7.51 -14.53
CA GLN A 107 5.96 7.24 -15.23
C GLN A 107 6.53 5.89 -14.75
N PRO A 108 7.20 5.13 -15.62
CA PRO A 108 7.86 3.90 -15.19
C PRO A 108 9.09 4.20 -14.31
N SER A 109 9.25 3.43 -13.25
CA SER A 109 10.50 3.36 -12.49
C SER A 109 11.61 2.66 -13.28
N PRO A 110 12.86 2.59 -12.78
CA PRO A 110 13.94 1.84 -13.45
C PRO A 110 13.60 0.38 -13.79
N ASN A 111 12.79 -0.29 -12.96
CA ASN A 111 12.30 -1.66 -13.23
C ASN A 111 10.86 -1.68 -13.78
N GLY A 112 10.38 -0.57 -14.33
CA GLY A 112 9.10 -0.48 -15.03
C GLY A 112 7.86 -0.38 -14.14
N GLN A 113 8.02 -0.19 -12.84
CA GLN A 113 6.89 -0.09 -11.93
C GLN A 113 6.22 1.28 -12.02
N PRO A 114 4.89 1.38 -11.98
CA PRO A 114 4.21 2.67 -12.10
C PRO A 114 4.50 3.60 -10.91
N ILE A 115 5.11 4.74 -11.19
CA ILE A 115 5.24 5.86 -10.25
C ILE A 115 4.20 6.90 -10.64
N LEU A 116 3.25 7.16 -9.75
CA LEU A 116 2.15 8.11 -9.99
C LEU A 116 2.68 9.54 -9.96
N ASP A 117 2.17 10.37 -10.85
CA ASP A 117 2.58 11.78 -10.91
C ASP A 117 2.12 12.56 -9.67
N GLY A 118 2.96 13.48 -9.23
CA GLY A 118 2.64 14.43 -8.17
C GLY A 118 2.65 13.87 -6.75
N VAL A 119 3.07 12.64 -6.52
CA VAL A 119 3.13 12.03 -5.17
C VAL A 119 4.11 12.74 -4.24
N LEU A 120 3.89 12.62 -2.94
CA LEU A 120 4.79 13.14 -1.92
C LEU A 120 6.14 12.44 -1.93
N ALA A 121 6.11 11.11 -2.05
CA ALA A 121 7.30 10.30 -2.18
C ALA A 121 7.01 9.00 -2.93
N SER A 122 8.03 8.42 -3.53
CA SER A 122 7.96 7.11 -4.17
C SER A 122 9.14 6.24 -3.78
N LEU A 123 8.87 4.95 -3.64
CA LEU A 123 9.89 3.93 -3.40
C LEU A 123 9.67 2.80 -4.40
N GLU A 124 10.67 2.46 -5.20
CA GLU A 124 10.69 1.23 -5.98
C GLU A 124 11.32 0.14 -5.14
N CYS A 125 10.65 -1.01 -5.04
CA CYS A 125 11.08 -2.12 -4.21
C CYS A 125 11.14 -3.42 -5.00
N ARG A 126 12.12 -4.27 -4.64
CA ARG A 126 12.10 -5.69 -4.94
C ARG A 126 11.42 -6.43 -3.79
N THR A 127 10.52 -7.34 -4.10
CA THR A 127 9.90 -8.20 -3.09
C THR A 127 10.96 -9.01 -2.36
N TRP A 128 11.05 -8.83 -1.03
CA TRP A 128 12.05 -9.46 -0.19
C TRP A 128 11.54 -10.74 0.44
N ASN A 129 10.38 -10.68 1.08
CA ASN A 129 9.79 -11.82 1.78
C ASN A 129 8.29 -11.60 2.04
N PHE A 130 7.59 -12.69 2.33
CA PHE A 130 6.18 -12.71 2.75
C PHE A 130 6.08 -13.29 4.14
N VAL A 131 5.24 -12.69 5.00
CA VAL A 131 4.98 -13.17 6.36
C VAL A 131 3.48 -13.25 6.59
N GLU A 132 3.00 -14.39 7.08
CA GLU A 132 1.59 -14.55 7.44
C GLU A 132 1.21 -13.61 8.58
N GLY A 133 0.10 -12.90 8.43
CA GLY A 133 -0.42 -11.92 9.35
C GLY A 133 -1.93 -12.05 9.60
N GLY A 134 -2.41 -13.26 9.86
CA GLY A 134 -3.84 -13.51 10.10
C GLY A 134 -4.66 -13.46 8.81
N ASP A 135 -5.56 -12.49 8.68
CA ASP A 135 -6.36 -12.24 7.47
C ASP A 135 -5.62 -11.38 6.42
N HIS A 136 -4.33 -11.11 6.65
CA HIS A 136 -3.42 -10.39 5.76
C HIS A 136 -2.13 -11.19 5.53
N ILE A 137 -1.43 -10.84 4.46
CA ILE A 137 -0.03 -11.18 4.26
C ILE A 137 0.80 -9.90 4.35
N ILE A 138 1.89 -9.94 5.11
CA ILE A 138 2.86 -8.84 5.20
C ILE A 138 3.88 -9.03 4.11
N ILE A 139 4.05 -8.03 3.28
CA ILE A 139 5.01 -8.01 2.18
C ILE A 139 6.19 -7.10 2.57
N LEU A 140 7.37 -7.68 2.67
CA LEU A 140 8.61 -6.93 2.84
C LEU A 140 9.19 -6.62 1.48
N GLY A 141 9.67 -5.39 1.31
CA GLY A 141 10.36 -4.95 0.10
C GLY A 141 11.71 -4.33 0.42
N GLU A 142 12.70 -4.68 -0.41
CA GLU A 142 14.00 -4.01 -0.42
C GLU A 142 13.91 -2.76 -1.31
N VAL A 143 14.22 -1.61 -0.77
CA VAL A 143 14.18 -0.34 -1.51
C VAL A 143 15.36 -0.25 -2.46
N LEU A 144 15.08 -0.13 -3.76
CA LEU A 144 16.08 -0.01 -4.83
C LEU A 144 16.28 1.42 -5.29
N ALA A 145 15.19 2.22 -5.30
CA ALA A 145 15.20 3.62 -5.67
C ALA A 145 14.13 4.38 -4.91
N HIS A 146 14.36 5.65 -4.66
CA HIS A 146 13.38 6.50 -3.96
C HIS A 146 13.48 7.95 -4.42
N HIS A 147 12.37 8.66 -4.28
CA HIS A 147 12.27 10.10 -4.52
C HIS A 147 11.26 10.72 -3.55
N HIS A 148 11.42 12.02 -3.24
CA HIS A 148 10.45 12.77 -2.44
C HIS A 148 10.34 14.22 -2.88
N ASN A 149 9.21 14.84 -2.55
CA ASN A 149 8.87 16.24 -2.77
C ASN A 149 8.50 16.92 -1.45
N ASP A 150 8.63 18.23 -1.41
CA ASP A 150 8.23 19.07 -0.27
C ASP A 150 6.74 19.46 -0.40
N LYS A 151 5.84 18.49 -0.26
CA LYS A 151 4.39 18.68 -0.22
C LYS A 151 3.84 18.30 1.15
N ALA A 152 2.63 18.76 1.47
CA ALA A 152 1.91 18.24 2.64
C ALA A 152 1.47 16.79 2.40
N PRO A 153 1.53 15.90 3.41
CA PRO A 153 1.06 14.52 3.27
C PRO A 153 -0.46 14.41 3.32
N LEU A 154 -1.01 13.38 2.66
CA LEU A 154 -2.37 12.91 2.93
C LEU A 154 -2.36 12.04 4.19
N ILE A 155 -3.22 12.36 5.16
CA ILE A 155 -3.28 11.71 6.47
C ILE A 155 -4.61 10.95 6.61
N PHE A 156 -4.55 9.74 7.13
CA PHE A 156 -5.71 8.97 7.57
C PHE A 156 -5.71 8.81 9.08
N ALA A 157 -6.75 9.31 9.73
CA ALA A 157 -6.91 9.21 11.17
C ALA A 157 -8.39 9.15 11.56
N LYS A 158 -8.76 8.30 12.51
CA LYS A 158 -10.14 8.17 13.03
C LYS A 158 -11.19 7.93 11.94
N GLY A 159 -10.82 7.23 10.86
CA GLY A 159 -11.70 6.97 9.73
C GLY A 159 -11.86 8.16 8.76
N GLN A 160 -11.04 9.20 8.88
CA GLN A 160 -11.11 10.40 8.05
C GLN A 160 -9.78 10.67 7.35
N LEU A 161 -9.89 11.23 6.15
CA LEU A 161 -8.76 11.71 5.36
C LEU A 161 -8.62 13.22 5.56
N THR A 162 -7.41 13.68 5.77
CA THR A 162 -7.06 15.10 5.94
C THR A 162 -5.66 15.38 5.40
N SER A 163 -5.29 16.64 5.30
CA SER A 163 -3.94 17.10 4.97
C SER A 163 -3.40 17.98 6.10
N LEU A 164 -2.07 18.00 6.27
CA LEU A 164 -1.40 18.93 7.18
C LEU A 164 -1.28 20.32 6.55
#